data_ba5328b40d8dbc1f3cafb66a408303be
#
_entry.id   ba5328b40d8dbc1f3cafb66a408303be
#
_cell.length_a   1.000
_cell.length_b   1.000
_cell.length_c   1.000
_cell.angle_alpha   90.00
_cell.angle_beta   90.00
_cell.angle_gamma   90.00
#
_symmetry.space_group_name_H-M   'P 1'
#
loop_
_entity.id
_entity.type
_entity.pdbx_description
1 polymer ?
#
loop_
_entity_poly.entity_id
_entity_poly.type
_entity_poly.pdbx_seq_one_letter_code
_entity_poly.pdbx_strand_id
1 'polypeptide(L)'
;SGGNQYDQVIDGNGGYLTPGLIDVHWHLGMGVNEQEYFGDQAYVAIHSAKEAEQQLMRGVTTVRDAAGNVFGLKKAIDTGVTPGPRIYPSGAIISQYSGHGDVRSGKPTVMAKEWGGPVGMGVSDGNMILANGYDQVLAAARQNLFLGATQIKIAVTGGVSSFTDPLYVMEFTEEEIQAAVKAASDYGTYVMAHGHDSAGIIRALNNGVKSIEHGSVANEEAVKLMAEKGAVFVESFEVLAQLKPLYTDPVRKAKLDNATKGSANV
;
A
#
# COMPACT_ATOMS: atom_id res chain seq x y z
N SER A 1 -22.92 47.72 -7.87
CA SER A 1 -21.58 47.12 -7.68
C SER A 1 -21.66 46.26 -6.41
N GLY A 2 -22.00 44.97 -6.55
CA GLY A 2 -21.98 44.01 -5.46
C GLY A 2 -20.54 43.62 -5.21
N GLY A 3 -19.90 44.14 -4.17
CA GLY A 3 -18.63 43.65 -3.69
C GLY A 3 -18.83 42.22 -3.13
N ASN A 4 -18.08 41.25 -3.61
CA ASN A 4 -18.05 39.93 -3.00
C ASN A 4 -17.55 40.09 -1.56
N GLN A 5 -18.41 39.80 -0.60
CA GLN A 5 -18.07 39.79 0.80
C GLN A 5 -17.41 38.44 1.08
N TYR A 6 -16.11 38.45 1.30
CA TYR A 6 -15.37 37.23 1.68
C TYR A 6 -15.42 37.08 3.20
N ASP A 7 -15.62 35.87 3.68
CA ASP A 7 -15.62 35.59 5.13
C ASP A 7 -14.24 35.76 5.77
N GLN A 8 -13.18 35.57 4.96
CA GLN A 8 -11.79 35.73 5.40
C GLN A 8 -10.91 36.16 4.23
N VAL A 9 -9.98 37.06 4.48
CA VAL A 9 -8.91 37.45 3.56
C VAL A 9 -7.58 37.08 4.17
N ILE A 10 -6.78 36.30 3.44
CA ILE A 10 -5.43 35.92 3.81
C ILE A 10 -4.45 36.62 2.87
N ASP A 11 -3.57 37.46 3.42
CA ASP A 11 -2.50 38.09 2.66
C ASP A 11 -1.38 37.07 2.41
N GLY A 12 -1.12 36.76 1.16
CA GLY A 12 -0.05 35.85 0.75
C GLY A 12 1.35 36.46 0.78
N ASN A 13 1.50 37.76 1.13
CA ASN A 13 2.79 38.45 1.20
C ASN A 13 3.70 38.24 -0.03
N GLY A 14 3.13 38.15 -1.23
CA GLY A 14 3.86 37.85 -2.48
C GLY A 14 4.23 36.39 -2.68
N GLY A 15 3.74 35.49 -1.84
CA GLY A 15 3.92 34.04 -1.97
C GLY A 15 3.07 33.44 -3.11
N TYR A 16 3.34 32.17 -3.42
CA TYR A 16 2.62 31.41 -4.43
C TYR A 16 1.54 30.54 -3.77
N LEU A 17 0.34 30.57 -4.33
CA LEU A 17 -0.74 29.65 -3.96
C LEU A 17 -0.69 28.44 -4.90
N THR A 18 -0.52 27.24 -4.32
CA THR A 18 -0.52 25.97 -5.06
C THR A 18 -1.63 25.06 -4.56
N PRO A 19 -2.12 24.12 -5.37
CA PRO A 19 -2.91 22.99 -4.85
C PRO A 19 -2.13 22.25 -3.77
N GLY A 20 -2.85 21.62 -2.83
CA GLY A 20 -2.20 20.75 -1.85
C GLY A 20 -1.53 19.54 -2.52
N LEU A 21 -0.46 19.05 -1.92
CA LEU A 21 0.24 17.87 -2.39
C LEU A 21 -0.63 16.61 -2.27
N ILE A 22 -0.39 15.65 -3.16
CA ILE A 22 -1.07 14.36 -3.15
C ILE A 22 0.00 13.28 -3.00
N ASP A 23 -0.08 12.49 -1.93
CA ASP A 23 0.73 11.29 -1.76
C ASP A 23 -0.08 10.07 -2.20
N VAL A 24 0.42 9.34 -3.19
CA VAL A 24 -0.30 8.22 -3.81
C VAL A 24 0.15 6.85 -3.29
N HIS A 25 1.08 6.81 -2.30
CA HIS A 25 1.51 5.58 -1.67
C HIS A 25 1.88 5.80 -0.20
N TRP A 26 0.89 5.73 0.65
CA TRP A 26 1.05 5.88 2.09
C TRP A 26 0.53 4.66 2.86
N HIS A 27 1.01 4.46 4.08
CA HIS A 27 0.59 3.42 5.00
C HIS A 27 0.22 4.01 6.37
N LEU A 28 -0.83 4.81 6.42
CA LEU A 28 -1.26 5.53 7.62
C LEU A 28 -1.62 4.62 8.81
N GLY A 29 -2.13 3.42 8.53
CA GLY A 29 -2.56 2.46 9.55
C GLY A 29 -1.47 1.51 10.03
N MET A 30 -0.23 1.63 9.52
CA MET A 30 0.82 0.66 9.81
C MET A 30 1.84 1.08 10.87
N GLY A 31 1.74 2.31 11.40
CA GLY A 31 2.70 2.84 12.37
C GLY A 31 4.04 3.20 11.74
N VAL A 32 4.97 3.70 12.55
CA VAL A 32 6.27 4.23 12.08
C VAL A 32 7.38 3.17 12.15
N ASN A 33 7.21 2.12 12.95
CA ASN A 33 8.20 1.05 13.11
C ASN A 33 7.54 -0.30 13.38
N GLU A 34 8.30 -1.38 13.22
CA GLU A 34 7.80 -2.74 13.38
C GLU A 34 7.20 -3.04 14.77
N GLN A 35 7.72 -2.40 15.82
CA GLN A 35 7.21 -2.61 17.18
C GLN A 35 5.85 -1.94 17.40
N GLU A 36 5.65 -0.79 16.77
CA GLU A 36 4.37 -0.07 16.80
C GLU A 36 3.33 -0.74 15.92
N TYR A 37 3.74 -1.26 14.77
CA TYR A 37 2.88 -2.00 13.85
C TYR A 37 2.19 -3.22 14.49
N PHE A 38 2.89 -3.91 15.38
CA PHE A 38 2.37 -5.05 16.16
C PHE A 38 1.94 -4.67 17.59
N GLY A 39 1.79 -3.39 17.85
CA GLY A 39 1.45 -2.86 19.16
C GLY A 39 -0.05 -2.90 19.48
N ASP A 40 -0.40 -2.23 20.58
CA ASP A 40 -1.78 -2.02 20.96
C ASP A 40 -2.53 -1.20 19.92
N GLN A 41 -3.70 -1.67 19.45
CA GLN A 41 -4.45 -1.06 18.37
C GLN A 41 -4.96 0.35 18.69
N ALA A 42 -5.21 0.65 19.98
CA ALA A 42 -5.58 2.00 20.40
C ALA A 42 -4.38 2.94 20.26
N TYR A 43 -3.18 2.48 20.62
CA TYR A 43 -1.95 3.24 20.41
C TYR A 43 -1.69 3.50 18.91
N VAL A 44 -1.78 2.47 18.09
CA VAL A 44 -1.61 2.60 16.61
C VAL A 44 -2.61 3.61 16.04
N ALA A 45 -3.88 3.56 16.45
CA ALA A 45 -4.90 4.48 15.96
C ALA A 45 -4.61 5.94 16.37
N ILE A 46 -4.18 6.18 17.62
CA ILE A 46 -3.81 7.52 18.09
C ILE A 46 -2.58 8.04 17.32
N HIS A 47 -1.58 7.19 17.14
CA HIS A 47 -0.38 7.53 16.39
C HIS A 47 -0.69 7.86 14.93
N SER A 48 -1.53 7.05 14.27
CA SER A 48 -1.98 7.28 12.88
C SER A 48 -2.73 8.60 12.73
N ALA A 49 -3.55 8.99 13.72
CA ALA A 49 -4.23 10.28 13.72
C ALA A 49 -3.22 11.45 13.79
N LYS A 50 -2.19 11.33 14.64
CA LYS A 50 -1.12 12.33 14.73
C LYS A 50 -0.30 12.42 13.45
N GLU A 51 0.05 11.30 12.84
CA GLU A 51 0.75 11.29 11.57
C GLU A 51 -0.08 11.90 10.43
N ALA A 52 -1.39 11.64 10.41
CA ALA A 52 -2.30 12.25 9.43
C ALA A 52 -2.32 13.79 9.57
N GLU A 53 -2.41 14.31 10.80
CA GLU A 53 -2.29 15.74 11.07
C GLU A 53 -0.95 16.31 10.58
N GLN A 54 0.16 15.65 10.89
CA GLN A 54 1.48 16.09 10.47
C GLN A 54 1.63 16.10 8.94
N GLN A 55 1.05 15.13 8.23
CA GLN A 55 1.04 15.13 6.76
C GLN A 55 0.27 16.33 6.22
N LEU A 56 -0.91 16.61 6.76
CA LEU A 56 -1.68 17.80 6.39
C LEU A 56 -0.86 19.07 6.61
N MET A 57 -0.16 19.18 7.73
CA MET A 57 0.68 20.35 8.06
C MET A 57 1.93 20.49 7.19
N ARG A 58 2.39 19.40 6.55
CA ARG A 58 3.44 19.41 5.51
C ARG A 58 2.90 19.81 4.13
N GLY A 59 1.59 20.06 4.00
CA GLY A 59 0.93 20.44 2.74
C GLY A 59 0.37 19.27 1.94
N VAL A 60 0.42 18.04 2.45
CA VAL A 60 -0.22 16.87 1.82
C VAL A 60 -1.70 16.86 2.19
N THR A 61 -2.54 17.21 1.24
CA THR A 61 -4.01 17.35 1.47
C THR A 61 -4.81 16.13 1.04
N THR A 62 -4.18 15.20 0.32
CA THR A 62 -4.82 13.96 -0.16
C THR A 62 -3.80 12.83 -0.11
N VAL A 63 -4.22 11.66 0.35
CA VAL A 63 -3.40 10.45 0.35
C VAL A 63 -4.18 9.27 -0.23
N ARG A 64 -3.49 8.44 -1.02
CA ARG A 64 -3.92 7.09 -1.37
C ARG A 64 -3.22 6.13 -0.41
N ASP A 65 -3.97 5.59 0.54
CA ASP A 65 -3.43 4.59 1.46
C ASP A 65 -3.29 3.23 0.76
N ALA A 66 -2.08 2.70 0.78
CA ALA A 66 -1.68 1.55 -0.03
C ALA A 66 -1.73 0.21 0.72
N ALA A 67 -2.00 0.23 1.99
CA ALA A 67 -2.39 -0.91 2.83
C ALA A 67 -2.61 -0.46 4.28
N GLY A 68 -3.59 -1.06 4.93
CA GLY A 68 -3.84 -0.85 6.34
C GLY A 68 -5.30 -0.63 6.68
N ASN A 69 -5.63 -0.84 7.95
CA ASN A 69 -6.97 -0.61 8.47
C ASN A 69 -7.16 0.88 8.83
N VAL A 70 -7.36 1.73 7.82
CA VAL A 70 -7.51 3.18 7.99
C VAL A 70 -8.96 3.68 7.90
N PHE A 71 -9.94 2.79 7.83
CA PHE A 71 -11.34 3.19 7.67
C PHE A 71 -11.86 4.03 8.84
N GLY A 72 -11.46 3.67 10.08
CA GLY A 72 -11.78 4.44 11.27
C GLY A 72 -11.13 5.82 11.27
N LEU A 73 -9.87 5.92 10.88
CA LEU A 73 -9.14 7.18 10.75
C LEU A 73 -9.78 8.08 9.67
N LYS A 74 -10.07 7.52 8.48
CA LYS A 74 -10.80 8.24 7.44
C LYS A 74 -12.11 8.81 7.95
N LYS A 75 -12.91 8.00 8.65
CA LYS A 75 -14.18 8.46 9.24
C LYS A 75 -13.96 9.59 10.24
N ALA A 76 -12.95 9.49 11.12
CA ALA A 76 -12.64 10.50 12.10
C ALA A 76 -12.24 11.85 11.44
N ILE A 77 -11.46 11.80 10.36
CA ILE A 77 -11.09 13.00 9.59
C ILE A 77 -12.30 13.57 8.85
N ASP A 78 -13.05 12.75 8.14
CA ASP A 78 -14.23 13.18 7.35
C ASP A 78 -15.32 13.80 8.22
N THR A 79 -15.41 13.41 9.49
CA THR A 79 -16.38 13.95 10.47
C THR A 79 -15.81 15.05 11.37
N GLY A 80 -14.56 15.46 11.16
CA GLY A 80 -13.92 16.55 11.91
C GLY A 80 -13.50 16.20 13.35
N VAL A 81 -13.39 14.91 13.69
CA VAL A 81 -12.91 14.46 15.01
C VAL A 81 -11.40 14.71 15.15
N THR A 82 -10.65 14.56 14.06
CA THR A 82 -9.22 14.85 13.99
C THR A 82 -8.87 15.50 12.65
N PRO A 83 -7.87 16.41 12.60
CA PRO A 83 -7.38 16.93 11.33
C PRO A 83 -6.59 15.86 10.56
N GLY A 84 -6.59 15.97 9.25
CA GLY A 84 -5.82 15.08 8.37
C GLY A 84 -6.16 15.30 6.90
N PRO A 85 -5.41 14.65 5.99
CA PRO A 85 -5.68 14.69 4.55
C PRO A 85 -6.92 13.88 4.19
N ARG A 86 -7.46 14.12 2.99
CA ARG A 86 -8.47 13.22 2.42
C ARG A 86 -7.83 11.86 2.15
N ILE A 87 -8.42 10.78 2.67
CA ILE A 87 -7.89 9.42 2.55
C ILE A 87 -8.68 8.63 1.50
N TYR A 88 -7.94 8.01 0.56
CA TYR A 88 -8.44 6.98 -0.36
C TYR A 88 -7.88 5.61 0.08
N PRO A 89 -8.62 4.82 0.86
CA PRO A 89 -8.11 3.60 1.47
C PRO A 89 -8.17 2.42 0.53
N SER A 90 -7.14 1.56 0.54
CA SER A 90 -7.20 0.22 -0.08
C SER A 90 -7.74 -0.86 0.87
N GLY A 91 -7.73 -0.58 2.17
CA GLY A 91 -7.91 -1.60 3.20
C GLY A 91 -6.69 -2.53 3.30
N ALA A 92 -6.91 -3.73 3.78
CA ALA A 92 -5.85 -4.72 3.95
C ALA A 92 -5.14 -5.04 2.63
N ILE A 93 -3.80 -5.13 2.65
CA ILE A 93 -3.10 -5.76 1.52
C ILE A 93 -3.49 -7.22 1.39
N ILE A 94 -3.80 -7.68 0.20
CA ILE A 94 -4.07 -9.08 -0.10
C ILE A 94 -2.78 -9.71 -0.63
N SER A 95 -2.30 -10.76 0.04
CA SER A 95 -1.09 -11.48 -0.32
C SER A 95 -1.31 -12.98 -0.18
N GLN A 96 -0.45 -13.77 -0.82
CA GLN A 96 -0.44 -15.21 -0.65
C GLN A 96 0.30 -15.62 0.64
N TYR A 97 0.18 -16.88 1.06
CA TYR A 97 1.07 -17.44 2.07
C TYR A 97 2.51 -17.40 1.57
N SER A 98 3.45 -17.06 2.46
CA SER A 98 4.87 -16.79 2.18
C SER A 98 5.13 -15.60 1.23
N GLY A 99 4.13 -14.78 0.92
CA GLY A 99 4.27 -13.57 0.11
C GLY A 99 4.63 -12.33 0.91
N HIS A 100 4.72 -11.19 0.22
CA HIS A 100 5.18 -9.92 0.79
C HIS A 100 4.31 -9.42 1.96
N GLY A 101 3.01 -9.67 1.92
CA GLY A 101 2.10 -9.34 3.02
C GLY A 101 2.04 -10.40 4.12
N ASP A 102 2.84 -11.47 4.05
CA ASP A 102 2.88 -12.50 5.08
C ASP A 102 3.91 -12.18 6.16
N VAL A 103 3.52 -11.33 7.08
CA VAL A 103 4.39 -10.90 8.20
C VAL A 103 4.36 -11.84 9.42
N ARG A 104 3.94 -13.08 9.24
CA ARG A 104 4.00 -14.11 10.29
C ARG A 104 5.43 -14.46 10.70
N SER A 105 6.28 -13.49 10.80
CA SER A 105 7.65 -13.47 11.35
C SER A 105 8.33 -14.83 11.54
N GLY A 106 8.65 -15.56 10.47
CA GLY A 106 9.67 -16.63 10.44
C GLY A 106 9.73 -17.67 11.57
N LYS A 107 8.80 -17.66 12.51
CA LYS A 107 8.72 -18.69 13.55
C LYS A 107 8.01 -19.92 12.96
N PRO A 108 8.60 -21.10 13.04
CA PRO A 108 8.13 -22.30 12.36
C PRO A 108 6.80 -22.87 12.86
N THR A 109 5.98 -22.08 13.51
CA THR A 109 4.84 -22.57 14.30
C THR A 109 3.48 -22.18 13.76
N VAL A 110 3.38 -21.55 12.58
CA VAL A 110 2.08 -20.92 12.29
C VAL A 110 1.48 -21.45 11.02
N MET A 111 0.63 -22.43 11.17
CA MET A 111 -0.37 -22.78 10.16
C MET A 111 -1.49 -21.75 10.16
N ALA A 112 -2.14 -21.56 9.03
CA ALA A 112 -3.30 -20.69 8.92
C ALA A 112 -4.40 -21.09 9.93
N LYS A 113 -5.23 -20.13 10.33
CA LYS A 113 -6.31 -20.33 11.30
C LYS A 113 -7.24 -21.47 10.89
N GLU A 114 -7.49 -21.62 9.59
CA GLU A 114 -8.31 -22.69 9.01
C GLU A 114 -7.74 -24.08 9.31
N TRP A 115 -6.45 -24.17 9.59
CA TRP A 115 -5.76 -25.41 9.96
C TRP A 115 -5.38 -25.44 11.45
N GLY A 116 -5.97 -24.55 12.26
CA GLY A 116 -5.82 -24.53 13.72
C GLY A 116 -4.58 -23.79 14.21
N GLY A 117 -3.86 -23.07 13.34
CA GLY A 117 -2.71 -22.24 13.72
C GLY A 117 -3.10 -20.83 14.22
N PRO A 118 -2.23 -20.16 14.98
CA PRO A 118 -2.46 -18.78 15.38
C PRO A 118 -2.41 -17.85 14.16
N VAL A 119 -3.33 -16.89 14.12
CA VAL A 119 -3.33 -15.82 13.12
C VAL A 119 -2.23 -14.82 13.49
N GLY A 120 -1.41 -14.40 12.54
CA GLY A 120 -0.47 -13.30 12.75
C GLY A 120 -1.19 -12.00 13.09
N MET A 121 -0.59 -11.15 13.94
CA MET A 121 -1.24 -9.94 14.42
C MET A 121 -1.68 -9.02 13.28
N GLY A 122 -0.87 -8.84 12.24
CA GLY A 122 -1.25 -8.02 11.08
C GLY A 122 -2.51 -8.48 10.36
N VAL A 123 -2.82 -9.78 10.39
CA VAL A 123 -4.06 -10.35 9.86
C VAL A 123 -5.22 -10.08 10.82
N SER A 124 -5.01 -10.25 12.13
CA SER A 124 -6.04 -9.99 13.15
C SER A 124 -6.46 -8.53 13.19
N ASP A 125 -5.55 -7.63 12.89
CA ASP A 125 -5.75 -6.18 12.96
C ASP A 125 -6.36 -5.59 11.68
N GLY A 126 -6.59 -6.42 10.65
CA GLY A 126 -7.17 -5.99 9.39
C GLY A 126 -6.19 -5.22 8.48
N ASN A 127 -4.90 -5.29 8.74
CA ASN A 127 -3.87 -4.64 7.91
C ASN A 127 -3.48 -5.49 6.70
N MET A 128 -3.69 -6.81 6.78
CA MET A 128 -3.42 -7.75 5.69
C MET A 128 -4.41 -8.91 5.68
N ILE A 129 -4.62 -9.48 4.49
CA ILE A 129 -5.40 -10.70 4.28
C ILE A 129 -4.53 -11.67 3.51
N LEU A 130 -4.31 -12.86 4.08
CA LEU A 130 -3.64 -13.96 3.38
C LEU A 130 -4.70 -14.80 2.67
N ALA A 131 -4.59 -14.87 1.35
CA ALA A 131 -5.54 -15.55 0.48
C ALA A 131 -4.82 -16.40 -0.56
N ASN A 132 -5.29 -17.62 -0.78
CA ASN A 132 -4.75 -18.51 -1.80
C ASN A 132 -5.89 -19.12 -2.58
N GLY A 133 -5.79 -19.07 -3.89
CA GLY A 133 -6.85 -19.48 -4.82
C GLY A 133 -7.86 -18.37 -5.11
N TYR A 134 -8.51 -18.51 -6.27
CA TYR A 134 -9.46 -17.55 -6.82
C TYR A 134 -10.52 -17.09 -5.81
N ASP A 135 -11.16 -18.04 -5.14
CA ASP A 135 -12.30 -17.74 -4.25
C ASP A 135 -11.89 -16.93 -3.02
N GLN A 136 -10.72 -17.24 -2.43
CA GLN A 136 -10.24 -16.51 -1.27
C GLN A 136 -9.82 -15.08 -1.63
N VAL A 137 -9.14 -14.88 -2.77
CA VAL A 137 -8.75 -13.55 -3.24
C VAL A 137 -9.98 -12.72 -3.60
N LEU A 138 -10.98 -13.33 -4.27
CA LEU A 138 -12.25 -12.68 -4.57
C LEU A 138 -12.99 -12.24 -3.29
N ALA A 139 -13.03 -13.10 -2.29
CA ALA A 139 -13.66 -12.80 -0.99
C ALA A 139 -12.92 -11.69 -0.26
N ALA A 140 -11.57 -11.72 -0.23
CA ALA A 140 -10.74 -10.70 0.38
C ALA A 140 -10.93 -9.32 -0.28
N ALA A 141 -10.94 -9.25 -1.61
CA ALA A 141 -11.20 -8.02 -2.33
C ALA A 141 -12.59 -7.45 -2.03
N ARG A 142 -13.63 -8.29 -2.03
CA ARG A 142 -15.00 -7.89 -1.66
C ARG A 142 -15.11 -7.43 -0.21
N GLN A 143 -14.36 -8.04 0.71
CA GLN A 143 -14.31 -7.59 2.11
C GLN A 143 -13.75 -6.17 2.23
N ASN A 144 -12.64 -5.86 1.54
CA ASN A 144 -12.10 -4.50 1.52
C ASN A 144 -13.10 -3.49 0.92
N LEU A 145 -13.75 -3.84 -0.19
CA LEU A 145 -14.77 -3.00 -0.84
C LEU A 145 -15.98 -2.78 0.08
N PHE A 146 -16.44 -3.80 0.80
CA PHE A 146 -17.51 -3.68 1.80
C PHE A 146 -17.15 -2.69 2.91
N LEU A 147 -15.90 -2.65 3.33
CA LEU A 147 -15.39 -1.71 4.34
C LEU A 147 -15.22 -0.28 3.81
N GLY A 148 -15.32 -0.08 2.50
CA GLY A 148 -15.23 1.25 1.87
C GLY A 148 -13.89 1.52 1.17
N ALA A 149 -13.16 0.47 0.76
CA ALA A 149 -11.96 0.63 -0.06
C ALA A 149 -12.29 1.32 -1.39
N THR A 150 -11.44 2.26 -1.79
CA THR A 150 -11.54 3.01 -3.05
C THR A 150 -10.72 2.38 -4.18
N GLN A 151 -9.80 1.51 -3.86
CA GLN A 151 -9.02 0.65 -4.73
C GLN A 151 -8.63 -0.62 -3.95
N ILE A 152 -8.17 -1.65 -4.65
CA ILE A 152 -7.68 -2.90 -4.04
C ILE A 152 -6.16 -2.95 -4.12
N LYS A 153 -5.48 -3.32 -3.04
CA LYS A 153 -4.03 -3.58 -3.01
C LYS A 153 -3.74 -5.06 -2.95
N ILE A 154 -2.90 -5.54 -3.89
CA ILE A 154 -2.33 -6.90 -3.87
C ILE A 154 -0.81 -6.84 -3.89
N ALA A 155 -0.13 -7.95 -3.55
CA ALA A 155 1.30 -8.15 -3.81
C ALA A 155 1.46 -9.13 -4.98
N VAL A 156 2.35 -8.84 -5.94
CA VAL A 156 2.61 -9.68 -7.12
C VAL A 156 4.05 -10.15 -7.23
N THR A 157 4.93 -9.59 -6.40
CA THR A 157 6.30 -10.07 -6.17
C THR A 157 6.68 -9.97 -4.71
N GLY A 158 7.79 -10.62 -4.34
CA GLY A 158 8.41 -10.36 -3.07
C GLY A 158 8.86 -8.91 -2.90
N GLY A 159 9.16 -8.51 -1.68
CA GLY A 159 9.48 -7.13 -1.33
C GLY A 159 10.68 -6.96 -0.40
N VAL A 160 11.08 -5.71 -0.20
CA VAL A 160 12.27 -5.35 0.58
C VAL A 160 12.02 -5.48 2.08
N SER A 161 10.84 -5.12 2.57
CA SER A 161 10.53 -5.05 4.00
C SER A 161 10.25 -6.38 4.67
N SER A 162 9.88 -7.39 3.92
CA SER A 162 9.58 -8.74 4.39
C SER A 162 10.83 -9.62 4.54
N PHE A 163 10.73 -10.69 5.33
CA PHE A 163 11.86 -11.58 5.61
C PHE A 163 11.96 -12.79 4.67
N THR A 164 10.83 -13.30 4.17
CA THR A 164 10.72 -14.64 3.61
C THR A 164 10.58 -14.69 2.09
N ASP A 165 10.23 -13.60 1.44
CA ASP A 165 9.91 -13.50 0.02
C ASP A 165 11.03 -12.78 -0.77
N PRO A 166 11.92 -13.51 -1.49
CA PRO A 166 12.90 -12.87 -2.37
C PRO A 166 12.24 -11.96 -3.42
N LEU A 167 12.91 -10.86 -3.82
CA LEU A 167 12.35 -9.86 -4.76
C LEU A 167 11.85 -10.46 -6.09
N TYR A 168 12.48 -11.52 -6.56
CA TYR A 168 12.15 -12.19 -7.84
C TYR A 168 11.00 -13.21 -7.74
N VAL A 169 10.50 -13.49 -6.55
CA VAL A 169 9.37 -14.43 -6.40
C VAL A 169 8.12 -13.81 -6.98
N MET A 170 7.50 -14.51 -7.90
CA MET A 170 6.17 -14.14 -8.39
C MET A 170 5.11 -14.61 -7.40
N GLU A 171 4.27 -13.68 -6.99
CA GLU A 171 3.13 -13.94 -6.12
C GLU A 171 1.83 -13.94 -6.93
N PHE A 172 0.90 -14.76 -6.51
CA PHE A 172 -0.36 -15.02 -7.17
C PHE A 172 -0.24 -15.60 -8.59
N THR A 173 -1.12 -16.52 -8.89
CA THR A 173 -1.37 -16.99 -10.25
C THR A 173 -2.18 -15.96 -11.05
N GLU A 174 -2.34 -16.18 -12.33
CA GLU A 174 -3.16 -15.30 -13.18
C GLU A 174 -4.62 -15.25 -12.71
N GLU A 175 -5.19 -16.40 -12.35
CA GLU A 175 -6.58 -16.52 -11.88
C GLU A 175 -6.79 -15.78 -10.55
N GLU A 176 -5.81 -15.80 -9.66
CA GLU A 176 -5.87 -15.07 -8.39
C GLU A 176 -5.84 -13.55 -8.62
N ILE A 177 -4.97 -13.08 -9.51
CA ILE A 177 -4.94 -11.65 -9.91
C ILE A 177 -6.26 -11.26 -10.55
N GLN A 178 -6.79 -12.09 -11.47
CA GLN A 178 -8.07 -11.86 -12.12
C GLN A 178 -9.24 -11.81 -11.12
N ALA A 179 -9.19 -12.57 -10.02
CA ALA A 179 -10.20 -12.51 -8.96
C ALA A 179 -10.26 -11.12 -8.30
N ALA A 180 -9.08 -10.55 -7.96
CA ALA A 180 -9.01 -9.21 -7.41
C ALA A 180 -9.49 -8.15 -8.41
N VAL A 181 -9.04 -8.26 -9.67
CA VAL A 181 -9.43 -7.34 -10.75
C VAL A 181 -10.92 -7.42 -11.04
N LYS A 182 -11.49 -8.63 -11.04
CA LYS A 182 -12.94 -8.83 -11.22
C LYS A 182 -13.74 -8.13 -10.11
N ALA A 183 -13.36 -8.32 -8.85
CA ALA A 183 -14.03 -7.65 -7.74
C ALA A 183 -13.95 -6.13 -7.85
N ALA A 184 -12.75 -5.60 -8.13
CA ALA A 184 -12.54 -4.15 -8.27
C ALA A 184 -13.37 -3.56 -9.44
N SER A 185 -13.35 -4.19 -10.61
CA SER A 185 -14.07 -3.69 -11.77
C SER A 185 -15.59 -3.75 -11.61
N ASP A 186 -16.14 -4.75 -10.92
CA ASP A 186 -17.58 -4.81 -10.60
C ASP A 186 -18.03 -3.63 -9.71
N TYR A 187 -17.11 -3.03 -8.96
CA TYR A 187 -17.33 -1.83 -8.15
C TYR A 187 -16.89 -0.53 -8.83
N GLY A 188 -16.48 -0.58 -10.10
CA GLY A 188 -16.04 0.59 -10.85
C GLY A 188 -14.70 1.16 -10.38
N THR A 189 -13.84 0.33 -9.75
CA THR A 189 -12.52 0.72 -9.28
C THR A 189 -11.41 -0.17 -9.87
N TYR A 190 -10.21 -0.12 -9.32
CA TYR A 190 -9.03 -0.75 -9.89
C TYR A 190 -8.19 -1.47 -8.85
N VAL A 191 -7.25 -2.30 -9.33
CA VAL A 191 -6.23 -2.95 -8.53
C VAL A 191 -4.91 -2.22 -8.69
N MET A 192 -4.24 -1.94 -7.56
CA MET A 192 -2.85 -1.54 -7.44
C MET A 192 -2.02 -2.71 -6.90
N ALA A 193 -0.81 -2.90 -7.43
CA ALA A 193 0.03 -4.03 -7.09
C ALA A 193 1.40 -3.58 -6.58
N HIS A 194 1.79 -4.06 -5.39
CA HIS A 194 3.18 -4.10 -5.00
C HIS A 194 3.93 -5.04 -5.95
N GLY A 195 5.01 -4.57 -6.56
CA GLY A 195 5.83 -5.40 -7.44
C GLY A 195 7.18 -4.77 -7.72
N HIS A 196 8.24 -5.55 -7.57
CA HIS A 196 9.61 -5.12 -7.89
C HIS A 196 10.11 -5.76 -9.18
N ASP A 197 9.92 -7.08 -9.34
CA ASP A 197 10.46 -7.86 -10.45
C ASP A 197 9.57 -7.84 -11.68
N SER A 198 10.21 -7.80 -12.85
CA SER A 198 9.55 -7.68 -14.15
C SER A 198 8.55 -8.79 -14.45
N ALA A 199 8.86 -10.02 -14.09
CA ALA A 199 8.00 -11.16 -14.41
C ALA A 199 6.64 -11.06 -13.69
N GLY A 200 6.66 -10.70 -12.40
CA GLY A 200 5.42 -10.47 -11.64
C GLY A 200 4.65 -9.24 -12.13
N ILE A 201 5.36 -8.17 -12.46
CA ILE A 201 4.76 -6.94 -13.03
C ILE A 201 4.07 -7.24 -14.37
N ILE A 202 4.73 -7.94 -15.29
CA ILE A 202 4.18 -8.30 -16.60
C ILE A 202 2.94 -9.17 -16.44
N ARG A 203 2.99 -10.19 -15.55
CA ARG A 203 1.81 -11.00 -15.22
C ARG A 203 0.66 -10.13 -14.70
N ALA A 204 0.92 -9.23 -13.75
CA ALA A 204 -0.09 -8.35 -13.18
C ALA A 204 -0.77 -7.45 -14.24
N LEU A 205 0.03 -6.82 -15.10
CA LEU A 205 -0.45 -5.95 -16.17
C LEU A 205 -1.29 -6.71 -17.20
N ASN A 206 -0.88 -7.92 -17.58
CA ASN A 206 -1.63 -8.76 -18.51
C ASN A 206 -2.96 -9.23 -17.94
N ASN A 207 -3.09 -9.26 -16.62
CA ASN A 207 -4.32 -9.65 -15.92
C ASN A 207 -5.13 -8.43 -15.38
N GLY A 208 -4.85 -7.22 -15.85
CA GLY A 208 -5.72 -6.05 -15.67
C GLY A 208 -5.40 -5.14 -14.51
N VAL A 209 -4.26 -5.32 -13.83
CA VAL A 209 -3.76 -4.38 -12.82
C VAL A 209 -3.50 -3.01 -13.48
N LYS A 210 -3.85 -1.91 -12.78
CA LYS A 210 -3.79 -0.55 -13.33
C LYS A 210 -2.73 0.34 -12.68
N SER A 211 -2.18 -0.04 -11.54
CA SER A 211 -1.12 0.72 -10.86
C SER A 211 -0.06 -0.25 -10.36
N ILE A 212 1.19 0.03 -10.70
CA ILE A 212 2.35 -0.72 -10.23
C ILE A 212 3.11 0.16 -9.24
N GLU A 213 3.30 -0.38 -8.05
CA GLU A 213 3.99 0.28 -6.96
C GLU A 213 5.43 -0.24 -6.87
N HIS A 214 6.39 0.66 -6.69
CA HIS A 214 7.83 0.45 -6.55
C HIS A 214 8.57 0.15 -7.86
N GLY A 215 8.36 -0.98 -8.50
CA GLY A 215 8.97 -1.34 -9.79
C GLY A 215 10.51 -1.32 -9.82
N SER A 216 11.19 -1.42 -8.68
CA SER A 216 12.60 -1.06 -8.50
C SER A 216 13.60 -1.86 -9.36
N VAL A 217 13.21 -3.03 -9.86
CA VAL A 217 14.01 -3.85 -10.78
C VAL A 217 13.25 -4.19 -12.07
N ALA A 218 12.29 -3.33 -12.45
CA ALA A 218 11.57 -3.45 -13.70
C ALA A 218 12.54 -3.28 -14.89
N ASN A 219 12.41 -4.15 -15.88
CA ASN A 219 13.16 -4.06 -17.12
C ASN A 219 12.41 -3.26 -18.19
N GLU A 220 13.07 -3.00 -19.32
CA GLU A 220 12.50 -2.25 -20.43
C GLU A 220 11.18 -2.85 -20.96
N GLU A 221 11.04 -4.17 -20.96
CA GLU A 221 9.83 -4.87 -21.40
C GLU A 221 8.64 -4.53 -20.48
N ALA A 222 8.83 -4.62 -19.16
CA ALA A 222 7.82 -4.29 -18.17
C ALA A 222 7.40 -2.82 -18.26
N VAL A 223 8.35 -1.90 -18.42
CA VAL A 223 8.09 -0.45 -18.55
C VAL A 223 7.33 -0.15 -19.85
N LYS A 224 7.70 -0.74 -20.98
CA LYS A 224 6.94 -0.61 -22.22
C LYS A 224 5.51 -1.12 -22.08
N LEU A 225 5.35 -2.27 -21.45
CA LEU A 225 4.01 -2.84 -21.22
C LEU A 225 3.15 -1.95 -20.31
N MET A 226 3.75 -1.31 -19.27
CA MET A 226 3.04 -0.32 -18.47
C MET A 226 2.48 0.82 -19.32
N ALA A 227 3.31 1.36 -20.21
CA ALA A 227 2.91 2.43 -21.12
C ALA A 227 1.82 1.97 -22.12
N GLU A 228 1.96 0.80 -22.71
CA GLU A 228 0.99 0.21 -23.66
C GLU A 228 -0.38 -0.04 -23.00
N LYS A 229 -0.38 -0.50 -21.73
CA LYS A 229 -1.60 -0.77 -20.97
C LYS A 229 -2.19 0.49 -20.32
N GLY A 230 -1.51 1.63 -20.40
CA GLY A 230 -1.89 2.87 -19.71
C GLY A 230 -1.89 2.71 -18.19
N ALA A 231 -1.00 1.87 -17.67
CA ALA A 231 -0.87 1.66 -16.23
C ALA A 231 -0.11 2.82 -15.58
N VAL A 232 -0.46 3.14 -14.34
CA VAL A 232 0.24 4.13 -13.54
C VAL A 232 1.44 3.46 -12.87
N PHE A 233 2.60 4.07 -12.98
CA PHE A 233 3.80 3.68 -12.25
C PHE A 233 4.03 4.61 -11.07
N VAL A 234 4.13 4.06 -9.87
CA VAL A 234 4.35 4.79 -8.62
C VAL A 234 5.66 4.33 -8.00
N GLU A 235 6.65 5.13 -8.19
CA GLU A 235 8.01 4.88 -7.76
C GLU A 235 8.23 5.30 -6.29
N SER A 236 9.21 4.69 -5.58
CA SER A 236 9.49 4.89 -4.17
C SER A 236 11.00 4.95 -3.87
N PHE A 237 11.81 5.56 -4.72
CA PHE A 237 13.27 5.65 -4.57
C PHE A 237 13.71 6.24 -3.23
N GLU A 238 13.08 7.33 -2.82
CA GLU A 238 13.40 7.99 -1.55
C GLU A 238 13.15 7.08 -0.36
N VAL A 239 12.06 6.29 -0.40
CA VAL A 239 11.75 5.32 0.65
C VAL A 239 12.85 4.27 0.78
N LEU A 240 13.38 3.76 -0.34
CA LEU A 240 14.48 2.80 -0.32
C LEU A 240 15.75 3.39 0.32
N ALA A 241 16.05 4.65 0.05
CA ALA A 241 17.19 5.35 0.66
C ALA A 241 17.00 5.52 2.17
N GLN A 242 15.80 5.84 2.63
CA GLN A 242 15.47 6.02 4.04
C GLN A 242 15.43 4.69 4.82
N LEU A 243 15.08 3.58 4.20
CA LEU A 243 15.09 2.26 4.82
C LEU A 243 16.51 1.73 5.10
N LYS A 244 17.51 2.21 4.36
CA LYS A 244 18.90 1.72 4.46
C LYS A 244 19.49 1.72 5.88
N PRO A 245 19.35 2.77 6.69
CA PRO A 245 19.85 2.75 8.06
C PRO A 245 19.03 1.87 9.02
N LEU A 246 17.80 1.53 8.66
CA LEU A 246 16.88 0.77 9.51
C LEU A 246 17.08 -0.75 9.37
N TYR A 247 17.53 -1.22 8.21
CA TYR A 247 17.66 -2.65 7.93
C TYR A 247 19.08 -3.14 8.20
N THR A 248 19.29 -3.61 9.43
CA THR A 248 20.58 -4.16 9.88
C THR A 248 20.71 -5.67 9.65
N ASP A 249 19.60 -6.38 9.48
CA ASP A 249 19.64 -7.80 9.18
C ASP A 249 20.13 -8.07 7.74
N PRO A 250 20.93 -9.16 7.54
CA PRO A 250 21.57 -9.41 6.25
C PRO A 250 20.58 -9.67 5.10
N VAL A 251 19.40 -10.23 5.39
CA VAL A 251 18.42 -10.61 4.36
C VAL A 251 17.78 -9.38 3.79
N ARG A 252 17.17 -8.52 4.63
CA ARG A 252 16.53 -7.28 4.17
C ARG A 252 17.53 -6.31 3.59
N LYS A 253 18.76 -6.24 4.16
CA LYS A 253 19.82 -5.41 3.60
C LYS A 253 20.20 -5.83 2.17
N ALA A 254 20.36 -7.12 1.90
CA ALA A 254 20.66 -7.62 0.56
C ALA A 254 19.54 -7.32 -0.44
N LYS A 255 18.28 -7.46 -0.03
CA LYS A 255 17.10 -7.11 -0.86
C LYS A 255 17.08 -5.60 -1.17
N LEU A 256 17.32 -4.76 -0.16
CA LEU A 256 17.37 -3.31 -0.30
C LEU A 256 18.49 -2.86 -1.24
N ASP A 257 19.68 -3.44 -1.11
CA ASP A 257 20.82 -3.14 -1.99
C ASP A 257 20.50 -3.53 -3.45
N ASN A 258 19.81 -4.65 -3.67
CA ASN A 258 19.39 -5.06 -5.02
C ASN A 258 18.31 -4.12 -5.59
N ALA A 259 17.30 -3.77 -4.80
CA ALA A 259 16.25 -2.84 -5.22
C ALA A 259 16.84 -1.46 -5.57
N THR A 260 17.74 -0.93 -4.72
CA THR A 260 18.40 0.36 -4.95
C THR A 260 19.27 0.37 -6.21
N LYS A 261 19.97 -0.73 -6.50
CA LYS A 261 20.75 -0.86 -7.74
C LYS A 261 19.86 -0.96 -8.99
N GLY A 262 18.77 -1.71 -8.88
CA GLY A 262 17.79 -1.82 -9.95
C GLY A 262 17.17 -0.47 -10.29
N SER A 263 16.73 0.25 -9.27
CA SER A 263 16.13 1.58 -9.40
C SER A 263 17.00 2.62 -10.11
N ALA A 264 18.33 2.48 -10.05
CA ALA A 264 19.24 3.38 -10.78
C ALA A 264 19.24 3.13 -12.31
N ASN A 265 18.58 2.08 -12.78
CA ASN A 265 18.52 1.68 -14.19
C ASN A 265 17.11 1.79 -14.80
N VAL A 266 16.10 2.17 -14.03
CA VAL A 266 14.72 2.41 -14.46
C VAL A 266 14.49 3.89 -14.68
#